data_cda549dd956725718e04012c724315f4
#
_entry.id   cda549dd956725718e04012c724315f4
#
_cell.length_a   1.000
_cell.length_b   1.000
_cell.length_c   1.000
_cell.angle_alpha   90.00
_cell.angle_beta   90.00
_cell.angle_gamma   90.00
#
_symmetry.space_group_name_H-M   'P 1'
#
loop_
_entity.id
_entity.type
_entity.pdbx_description
1 polymer ?
#
loop_
_entity_poly.entity_id
_entity_poly.type
_entity_poly.pdbx_seq_one_letter_code
_entity_poly.pdbx_strand_id
1 'polypeptide(L)'
;MRVRLGLWLERLCGRPWALGLAAGGAYLLLSLLLLAPTLPSFGRAVPGGLVAAADGWQNVWNLWWFHRAVTTGLNPFFTRMIFYPEGADLLGQTLTCTNGLLLLPVTALFGPVAGYNAAVLLSFVLAGMGGYALTLHVTGRPLAAFVGGCVFTFAPFHLTKVWDGQLELSTLQWLPFYLLFLLRCTAGDGRWRDAAAAGVLLAIVGYTSWYYLFFAALASLLVAALWLPYRAGARVW
;
A
#
# COMPACT_ATOMS: atom_id res chain seq x y z
N MET A 1 -34.02 10.35 -19.01
CA MET A 1 -32.96 10.07 -18.01
C MET A 1 -31.77 9.30 -18.60
N ARG A 2 -31.97 8.26 -19.44
CA ARG A 2 -30.88 7.46 -20.09
C ARG A 2 -29.95 8.27 -21.01
N VAL A 3 -30.44 9.24 -21.76
CA VAL A 3 -29.64 10.06 -22.71
C VAL A 3 -28.63 10.97 -21.98
N ARG A 4 -28.99 11.52 -20.81
CA ARG A 4 -28.07 12.38 -20.03
C ARG A 4 -26.92 11.60 -19.38
N LEU A 5 -27.16 10.35 -18.99
CA LEU A 5 -26.12 9.48 -18.42
C LEU A 5 -25.07 9.07 -19.47
N GLY A 6 -25.51 8.82 -20.73
CA GLY A 6 -24.61 8.49 -21.83
C GLY A 6 -23.66 9.66 -22.17
N LEU A 7 -24.18 10.88 -22.27
CA LEU A 7 -23.35 12.08 -22.54
C LEU A 7 -22.37 12.41 -21.40
N TRP A 8 -22.70 12.08 -20.14
CA TRP A 8 -21.80 12.22 -19.00
C TRP A 8 -20.68 11.20 -19.05
N LEU A 9 -20.98 9.93 -19.36
CA LEU A 9 -20.00 8.86 -19.51
C LEU A 9 -19.05 9.12 -20.68
N GLU A 10 -19.55 9.61 -21.82
CA GLU A 10 -18.73 10.00 -22.97
C GLU A 10 -17.77 11.16 -22.64
N ARG A 11 -18.22 12.16 -21.87
CA ARG A 11 -17.36 13.26 -21.40
C ARG A 11 -16.30 12.81 -20.39
N LEU A 12 -16.59 11.81 -19.57
CA LEU A 12 -15.63 11.22 -18.64
C LEU A 12 -14.62 10.32 -19.36
N CYS A 13 -15.05 9.54 -20.37
CA CYS A 13 -14.16 8.73 -21.20
C CYS A 13 -13.11 9.55 -21.97
N GLY A 14 -13.42 10.82 -22.29
CA GLY A 14 -12.46 11.75 -22.90
C GLY A 14 -11.40 12.33 -21.94
N ARG A 15 -11.50 12.03 -20.62
CA ARG A 15 -10.57 12.58 -19.61
C ARG A 15 -10.05 11.46 -18.69
N PRO A 16 -8.92 10.82 -19.02
CA PRO A 16 -8.40 9.67 -18.28
C PRO A 16 -8.15 9.96 -16.79
N TRP A 17 -7.78 11.18 -16.42
CA TRP A 17 -7.61 11.58 -15.03
C TRP A 17 -8.95 11.59 -14.25
N ALA A 18 -10.06 11.94 -14.89
CA ALA A 18 -11.38 11.95 -14.23
C ALA A 18 -11.87 10.53 -13.90
N LEU A 19 -11.56 9.56 -14.77
CA LEU A 19 -11.84 8.13 -14.49
C LEU A 19 -10.99 7.61 -13.34
N GLY A 20 -9.73 8.02 -13.27
CA GLY A 20 -8.86 7.70 -12.13
C GLY A 20 -9.37 8.25 -10.81
N LEU A 21 -9.81 9.53 -10.80
CA LEU A 21 -10.40 10.14 -9.59
C LEU A 21 -11.72 9.47 -9.19
N ALA A 22 -12.58 9.13 -10.17
CA ALA A 22 -13.83 8.42 -9.90
C ALA A 22 -13.56 7.02 -9.31
N ALA A 23 -12.56 6.30 -9.85
CA ALA A 23 -12.13 5.01 -9.29
C ALA A 23 -11.61 5.16 -7.85
N GLY A 24 -10.77 6.17 -7.58
CA GLY A 24 -10.28 6.48 -6.24
C GLY A 24 -11.40 6.80 -5.25
N GLY A 25 -12.38 7.60 -5.67
CA GLY A 25 -13.58 7.89 -4.87
C GLY A 25 -14.43 6.65 -4.58
N ALA A 26 -14.55 5.75 -5.58
CA ALA A 26 -15.25 4.49 -5.41
C ALA A 26 -14.50 3.54 -4.43
N TYR A 27 -13.17 3.42 -4.53
CA TYR A 27 -12.38 2.64 -3.58
C TYR A 27 -12.47 3.21 -2.17
N LEU A 28 -12.42 4.54 -2.01
CA LEU A 28 -12.62 5.17 -0.70
C LEU A 28 -14.00 4.86 -0.13
N LEU A 29 -15.06 5.00 -0.92
CA LEU A 29 -16.42 4.71 -0.47
C LEU A 29 -16.58 3.24 -0.06
N LEU A 30 -16.11 2.31 -0.88
CA LEU A 30 -16.16 0.87 -0.59
C LEU A 30 -15.35 0.53 0.68
N SER A 31 -14.18 1.16 0.87
CA SER A 31 -13.35 0.98 2.06
C SER A 31 -14.02 1.52 3.33
N LEU A 32 -14.66 2.68 3.23
CA LEU A 32 -15.44 3.25 4.34
C LEU A 32 -16.65 2.37 4.70
N LEU A 33 -17.35 1.81 3.71
CA LEU A 33 -18.44 0.87 3.93
C LEU A 33 -17.95 -0.43 4.59
N LEU A 34 -16.81 -0.96 4.16
CA LEU A 34 -16.17 -2.14 4.76
C LEU A 34 -15.78 -1.89 6.21
N LEU A 35 -15.20 -0.73 6.50
CA LEU A 35 -14.74 -0.35 7.84
C LEU A 35 -15.83 0.35 8.68
N ALA A 36 -17.07 0.44 8.18
CA ALA A 36 -18.16 1.13 8.86
C ALA A 36 -18.36 0.73 10.33
N PRO A 37 -18.22 -0.55 10.74
CA PRO A 37 -18.33 -0.94 12.14
C PRO A 37 -17.25 -0.33 13.04
N THR A 38 -16.06 -0.02 12.48
CA THR A 38 -14.93 0.54 13.26
C THR A 38 -14.96 2.07 13.30
N LEU A 39 -15.63 2.74 12.36
CA LEU A 39 -15.63 4.20 12.24
C LEU A 39 -16.10 4.93 13.51
N PRO A 40 -17.15 4.50 14.25
CA PRO A 40 -17.56 5.17 15.47
C PRO A 40 -16.51 5.14 16.60
N SER A 41 -15.58 4.17 16.53
CA SER A 41 -14.51 3.96 17.50
C SER A 41 -13.11 4.16 16.89
N PHE A 42 -13.01 4.96 15.83
CA PHE A 42 -11.80 5.13 14.99
C PHE A 42 -10.53 5.47 15.78
N GLY A 43 -10.64 6.22 16.87
CA GLY A 43 -9.52 6.55 17.76
C GLY A 43 -9.37 5.62 18.98
N ARG A 44 -10.17 4.56 19.11
CA ARG A 44 -10.25 3.76 20.34
C ARG A 44 -10.17 2.25 20.13
N ALA A 45 -10.51 1.74 18.95
CA ALA A 45 -10.51 0.33 18.62
C ALA A 45 -9.85 0.08 17.26
N VAL A 46 -9.24 -1.09 17.10
CA VAL A 46 -8.69 -1.60 15.82
C VAL A 46 -9.70 -2.54 15.18
N PRO A 47 -9.71 -2.70 13.84
CA PRO A 47 -10.51 -3.72 13.16
C PRO A 47 -10.12 -5.13 13.64
N GLY A 48 -11.06 -6.08 13.59
CA GLY A 48 -10.81 -7.47 13.98
C GLY A 48 -11.09 -7.80 15.47
N GLY A 49 -11.24 -6.80 16.32
CA GLY A 49 -11.62 -7.01 17.72
C GLY A 49 -10.65 -7.93 18.47
N LEU A 50 -11.16 -9.02 19.07
CA LEU A 50 -10.34 -9.98 19.84
C LEU A 50 -9.35 -10.76 18.96
N VAL A 51 -9.64 -10.98 17.70
CA VAL A 51 -8.72 -11.67 16.76
C VAL A 51 -7.47 -10.82 16.52
N ALA A 52 -7.62 -9.50 16.40
CA ALA A 52 -6.52 -8.56 16.24
C ALA A 52 -5.79 -8.21 17.56
N ALA A 53 -6.19 -8.76 18.70
CA ALA A 53 -5.78 -8.27 20.01
C ALA A 53 -4.26 -8.31 20.24
N ALA A 54 -3.54 -9.30 19.71
CA ALA A 54 -2.09 -9.40 19.85
C ALA A 54 -1.37 -8.45 18.86
N ASP A 55 -1.47 -8.74 17.56
CA ASP A 55 -0.70 -8.06 16.51
C ASP A 55 -1.17 -6.62 16.31
N GLY A 56 -2.48 -6.37 16.41
CA GLY A 56 -3.04 -5.04 16.25
C GLY A 56 -2.54 -4.05 17.30
N TRP A 57 -2.52 -4.44 18.57
CA TRP A 57 -1.98 -3.58 19.64
C TRP A 57 -0.47 -3.45 19.60
N GLN A 58 0.25 -4.48 19.18
CA GLN A 58 1.69 -4.38 18.90
C GLN A 58 1.95 -3.33 17.82
N ASN A 59 1.18 -3.33 16.72
CA ASN A 59 1.33 -2.36 15.64
C ASN A 59 0.90 -0.94 16.05
N VAL A 60 -0.12 -0.79 16.91
CA VAL A 60 -0.46 0.50 17.54
C VAL A 60 0.71 1.02 18.39
N TRP A 61 1.34 0.14 19.19
CA TRP A 61 2.54 0.48 19.95
C TRP A 61 3.70 0.87 19.03
N ASN A 62 3.92 0.17 17.93
CA ASN A 62 4.94 0.50 16.94
C ASN A 62 4.76 1.91 16.36
N LEU A 63 3.54 2.30 15.99
CA LEU A 63 3.25 3.65 15.50
C LEU A 63 3.48 4.71 16.58
N TRP A 64 3.05 4.44 17.83
CA TRP A 64 3.33 5.32 18.96
C TRP A 64 4.83 5.47 19.22
N TRP A 65 5.58 4.35 19.25
CA TRP A 65 7.03 4.39 19.43
C TRP A 65 7.74 5.15 18.31
N PHE A 66 7.39 4.86 17.07
CA PHE A 66 7.97 5.57 15.91
C PHE A 66 7.74 7.07 16.00
N HIS A 67 6.51 7.49 16.28
CA HIS A 67 6.17 8.91 16.50
C HIS A 67 7.02 9.51 17.61
N ARG A 68 7.07 8.86 18.78
CA ARG A 68 7.87 9.33 19.92
C ARG A 68 9.35 9.43 19.55
N ALA A 69 9.92 8.41 18.96
CA ALA A 69 11.34 8.38 18.62
C ALA A 69 11.71 9.51 17.65
N VAL A 70 10.93 9.70 16.58
CA VAL A 70 11.18 10.74 15.59
C VAL A 70 11.03 12.15 16.19
N THR A 71 10.00 12.38 17.00
CA THR A 71 9.73 13.71 17.57
C THR A 71 10.68 14.08 18.71
N THR A 72 11.30 13.10 19.37
CA THR A 72 12.27 13.35 20.46
C THR A 72 13.72 13.11 20.06
N GLY A 73 14.01 12.82 18.78
CA GLY A 73 15.36 12.58 18.26
C GLY A 73 15.98 11.25 18.73
N LEU A 74 15.18 10.28 19.12
CA LEU A 74 15.65 8.94 19.48
C LEU A 74 15.80 8.06 18.22
N ASN A 75 16.61 6.99 18.34
CA ASN A 75 16.68 5.98 17.30
C ASN A 75 15.37 5.17 17.24
N PRO A 76 14.58 5.20 16.15
CA PRO A 76 13.34 4.45 16.06
C PRO A 76 13.54 2.93 16.03
N PHE A 77 14.73 2.46 15.69
CA PHE A 77 15.07 1.03 15.59
C PHE A 77 15.59 0.42 16.88
N PHE A 78 15.68 1.17 17.98
CA PHE A 78 16.11 0.65 19.28
C PHE A 78 15.30 1.27 20.41
N THR A 79 14.89 0.46 21.39
CA THR A 79 14.17 0.96 22.56
C THR A 79 14.59 0.24 23.84
N ARG A 80 14.62 0.97 24.96
CA ARG A 80 14.74 0.41 26.31
C ARG A 80 13.41 0.32 27.05
N MET A 81 12.29 0.60 26.37
CA MET A 81 10.96 0.53 26.99
C MET A 81 10.45 -0.90 27.15
N ILE A 82 11.09 -1.84 26.45
CA ILE A 82 10.89 -3.28 26.59
C ILE A 82 12.25 -3.95 26.86
N PHE A 83 12.25 -5.06 27.55
CA PHE A 83 13.46 -5.83 27.94
C PHE A 83 14.50 -4.97 28.69
N TYR A 84 14.04 -4.12 29.60
CA TYR A 84 14.92 -3.29 30.42
C TYR A 84 15.82 -4.14 31.33
N PRO A 85 17.12 -3.82 31.51
CA PRO A 85 17.82 -2.61 31.04
C PRO A 85 18.47 -2.75 29.66
N GLU A 86 18.55 -3.95 29.06
CA GLU A 86 19.25 -4.24 27.80
C GLU A 86 18.57 -3.52 26.61
N GLY A 87 17.25 -3.49 26.60
CA GLY A 87 16.46 -2.97 25.49
C GLY A 87 16.25 -3.98 24.37
N ALA A 88 15.66 -3.53 23.27
CA ALA A 88 15.38 -4.33 22.09
C ALA A 88 15.74 -3.60 20.81
N ASP A 89 16.33 -4.33 19.86
CA ASP A 89 16.46 -3.92 18.48
C ASP A 89 15.13 -4.18 17.75
N LEU A 90 14.62 -3.15 17.06
CA LEU A 90 13.36 -3.19 16.34
C LEU A 90 13.56 -3.28 14.82
N LEU A 91 14.79 -3.40 14.32
CA LEU A 91 15.07 -3.46 12.88
C LEU A 91 14.44 -4.70 12.22
N GLY A 92 14.53 -5.84 12.89
CA GLY A 92 13.92 -7.10 12.43
C GLY A 92 12.45 -7.30 12.80
N GLN A 93 11.85 -6.31 13.49
CA GLN A 93 10.48 -6.37 13.97
C GLN A 93 9.51 -5.75 12.93
N THR A 94 8.20 -5.95 13.08
CA THR A 94 7.15 -5.45 12.20
C THR A 94 6.94 -3.92 12.28
N LEU A 95 8.03 -3.17 12.43
CA LEU A 95 8.02 -1.70 12.49
C LEU A 95 7.77 -1.14 11.08
N THR A 96 6.54 -0.69 10.84
CA THR A 96 6.12 -0.13 9.55
C THR A 96 6.53 1.34 9.44
N CYS A 97 7.82 1.62 9.21
CA CYS A 97 8.36 2.99 9.20
C CYS A 97 7.66 3.90 8.19
N THR A 98 7.32 3.39 7.00
CA THR A 98 6.60 4.16 5.97
C THR A 98 5.25 4.65 6.49
N ASN A 99 4.47 3.76 7.15
CA ASN A 99 3.20 4.14 7.73
C ASN A 99 3.38 5.10 8.91
N GLY A 100 4.38 4.85 9.76
CA GLY A 100 4.74 5.73 10.86
C GLY A 100 5.05 7.16 10.39
N LEU A 101 5.79 7.30 9.30
CA LEU A 101 6.14 8.61 8.73
C LEU A 101 4.94 9.29 8.07
N LEU A 102 4.19 8.57 7.21
CA LEU A 102 3.04 9.12 6.50
C LEU A 102 1.93 9.58 7.44
N LEU A 103 1.72 8.81 8.52
CA LEU A 103 0.63 9.07 9.47
C LEU A 103 1.09 9.74 10.75
N LEU A 104 2.32 10.24 10.76
CA LEU A 104 2.87 11.01 11.88
C LEU A 104 1.95 12.18 12.28
N PRO A 105 1.38 12.98 11.36
CA PRO A 105 0.43 14.03 11.74
C PRO A 105 -0.86 13.49 12.36
N VAL A 106 -1.39 12.37 11.83
CA VAL A 106 -2.62 11.76 12.37
C VAL A 106 -2.34 11.19 13.75
N THR A 107 -1.22 10.51 13.94
CA THR A 107 -0.79 9.95 15.22
C THR A 107 -0.57 11.06 16.26
N ALA A 108 0.02 12.19 15.85
CA ALA A 108 0.27 13.33 16.72
C ALA A 108 -1.02 14.02 17.18
N LEU A 109 -2.01 14.17 16.29
CA LEU A 109 -3.24 14.92 16.57
C LEU A 109 -4.35 14.06 17.19
N PHE A 110 -4.46 12.79 16.79
CA PHE A 110 -5.59 11.92 17.11
C PHE A 110 -5.19 10.63 17.84
N GLY A 111 -3.89 10.45 18.10
CA GLY A 111 -3.35 9.29 18.78
C GLY A 111 -3.02 8.09 17.87
N PRO A 112 -2.28 7.08 18.40
CA PRO A 112 -1.73 5.98 17.59
C PRO A 112 -2.79 5.02 17.08
N VAL A 113 -3.93 4.85 17.76
CA VAL A 113 -5.06 4.02 17.27
C VAL A 113 -5.69 4.65 16.03
N ALA A 114 -5.88 5.97 16.02
CA ALA A 114 -6.35 6.69 14.84
C ALA A 114 -5.33 6.61 13.69
N GLY A 115 -4.03 6.69 13.99
CA GLY A 115 -2.94 6.46 13.04
C GLY A 115 -3.00 5.08 12.41
N TYR A 116 -3.20 4.04 13.22
CA TYR A 116 -3.38 2.66 12.75
C TYR A 116 -4.58 2.52 11.79
N ASN A 117 -5.74 3.01 12.19
CA ASN A 117 -6.96 2.93 11.38
C ASN A 117 -6.85 3.75 10.08
N ALA A 118 -6.17 4.90 10.14
CA ALA A 118 -5.87 5.69 8.96
C ALA A 118 -4.91 4.95 8.01
N ALA A 119 -3.91 4.18 8.53
CA ALA A 119 -3.05 3.34 7.73
C ALA A 119 -3.85 2.26 7.00
N VAL A 120 -4.75 1.59 7.69
CA VAL A 120 -5.66 0.57 7.11
C VAL A 120 -6.52 1.19 6.01
N LEU A 121 -7.19 2.32 6.27
CA LEU A 121 -8.01 2.98 5.27
C LEU A 121 -7.19 3.41 4.04
N LEU A 122 -6.02 4.01 4.27
CA LEU A 122 -5.11 4.44 3.22
C LEU A 122 -4.62 3.24 2.39
N SER A 123 -4.36 2.09 3.02
CA SER A 123 -3.93 0.88 2.33
C SER A 123 -4.98 0.40 1.33
N PHE A 124 -6.25 0.35 1.71
CA PHE A 124 -7.33 -0.03 0.79
C PHE A 124 -7.43 0.91 -0.41
N VAL A 125 -7.43 2.22 -0.17
CA VAL A 125 -7.58 3.21 -1.24
C VAL A 125 -6.40 3.15 -2.20
N LEU A 126 -5.17 3.16 -1.68
CA LEU A 126 -3.96 3.14 -2.50
C LEU A 126 -3.74 1.78 -3.17
N ALA A 127 -4.10 0.66 -2.53
CA ALA A 127 -4.05 -0.66 -3.16
C ALA A 127 -4.99 -0.71 -4.38
N GLY A 128 -6.22 -0.19 -4.24
CA GLY A 128 -7.16 -0.06 -5.34
C GLY A 128 -6.63 0.82 -6.48
N MET A 129 -6.06 1.97 -6.14
CA MET A 129 -5.46 2.88 -7.13
C MET A 129 -4.24 2.28 -7.82
N GLY A 130 -3.38 1.58 -7.08
CA GLY A 130 -2.22 0.88 -7.62
C GLY A 130 -2.63 -0.26 -8.55
N GLY A 131 -3.59 -1.09 -8.12
CA GLY A 131 -4.18 -2.16 -8.94
C GLY A 131 -4.85 -1.60 -10.20
N TYR A 132 -5.56 -0.48 -10.08
CA TYR A 132 -6.13 0.25 -11.21
C TYR A 132 -5.04 0.69 -12.21
N ALA A 133 -4.01 1.36 -11.72
CA ALA A 133 -2.94 1.89 -12.57
C ALA A 133 -2.16 0.77 -13.28
N LEU A 134 -1.85 -0.32 -12.58
CA LEU A 134 -1.18 -1.49 -13.13
C LEU A 134 -2.05 -2.18 -14.20
N THR A 135 -3.32 -2.44 -13.89
CA THR A 135 -4.25 -3.10 -14.82
C THR A 135 -4.53 -2.21 -16.04
N LEU A 136 -4.65 -0.90 -15.84
CA LEU A 136 -4.81 0.06 -16.94
C LEU A 136 -3.60 0.05 -17.88
N HIS A 137 -2.39 -0.01 -17.31
CA HIS A 137 -1.15 -0.09 -18.10
C HIS A 137 -1.12 -1.35 -18.98
N VAL A 138 -1.54 -2.49 -18.42
CA VAL A 138 -1.51 -3.78 -19.14
C VAL A 138 -2.64 -3.91 -20.17
N THR A 139 -3.86 -3.43 -19.83
CA THR A 139 -5.07 -3.69 -20.64
C THR A 139 -5.48 -2.51 -21.52
N GLY A 140 -5.10 -1.29 -21.17
CA GLY A 140 -5.58 -0.04 -21.79
C GLY A 140 -7.08 0.24 -21.56
N ARG A 141 -7.77 -0.57 -20.72
CA ARG A 141 -9.23 -0.52 -20.55
C ARG A 141 -9.62 -0.03 -19.15
N PRO A 142 -10.25 1.14 -18.99
CA PRO A 142 -10.57 1.71 -17.69
C PRO A 142 -11.50 0.83 -16.82
N LEU A 143 -12.49 0.17 -17.44
CA LEU A 143 -13.39 -0.73 -16.71
C LEU A 143 -12.66 -1.97 -16.17
N ALA A 144 -11.81 -2.59 -17.00
CA ALA A 144 -10.96 -3.70 -16.56
C ALA A 144 -10.00 -3.24 -15.44
N ALA A 145 -9.46 -2.03 -15.54
CA ALA A 145 -8.61 -1.43 -14.53
C ALA A 145 -9.35 -1.25 -13.20
N PHE A 146 -10.58 -0.75 -13.23
CA PHE A 146 -11.40 -0.62 -12.02
C PHE A 146 -11.65 -1.98 -11.35
N VAL A 147 -12.05 -2.99 -12.13
CA VAL A 147 -12.26 -4.35 -11.62
C VAL A 147 -10.95 -4.93 -11.05
N GLY A 148 -9.82 -4.76 -11.76
CA GLY A 148 -8.49 -5.20 -11.29
C GLY A 148 -8.10 -4.56 -9.95
N GLY A 149 -8.37 -3.27 -9.78
CA GLY A 149 -8.19 -2.58 -8.52
C GLY A 149 -9.10 -3.11 -7.39
N CYS A 150 -10.38 -3.40 -7.69
CA CYS A 150 -11.28 -4.02 -6.72
C CYS A 150 -10.79 -5.42 -6.30
N VAL A 151 -10.41 -6.26 -7.25
CA VAL A 151 -9.92 -7.62 -6.99
C VAL A 151 -8.66 -7.58 -6.13
N PHE A 152 -7.74 -6.68 -6.42
CA PHE A 152 -6.51 -6.56 -5.64
C PHE A 152 -6.76 -6.03 -4.23
N THR A 153 -7.54 -4.94 -4.10
CA THR A 153 -7.70 -4.27 -2.81
C THR A 153 -8.64 -5.03 -1.86
N PHE A 154 -9.68 -5.68 -2.38
CA PHE A 154 -10.63 -6.45 -1.55
C PHE A 154 -10.37 -7.97 -1.61
N ALA A 155 -9.14 -8.38 -1.99
CA ALA A 155 -8.73 -9.76 -1.95
C ALA A 155 -8.87 -10.35 -0.53
N PRO A 156 -9.26 -11.62 -0.38
CA PRO A 156 -9.37 -12.27 0.94
C PRO A 156 -8.10 -12.15 1.78
N PHE A 157 -6.92 -12.20 1.16
CA PHE A 157 -5.64 -12.00 1.86
C PHE A 157 -5.59 -10.64 2.56
N HIS A 158 -5.88 -9.54 1.83
CA HIS A 158 -5.85 -8.20 2.41
C HIS A 158 -6.85 -8.05 3.56
N LEU A 159 -8.09 -8.52 3.35
CA LEU A 159 -9.13 -8.51 4.36
C LEU A 159 -8.71 -9.28 5.62
N THR A 160 -8.20 -10.51 5.45
CA THR A 160 -7.75 -11.34 6.57
C THR A 160 -6.63 -10.64 7.34
N LYS A 161 -5.63 -10.04 6.66
CA LYS A 161 -4.52 -9.36 7.33
C LYS A 161 -4.96 -8.12 8.11
N VAL A 162 -5.98 -7.40 7.63
CA VAL A 162 -6.60 -6.31 8.40
C VAL A 162 -7.31 -6.85 9.65
N TRP A 163 -8.06 -7.94 9.52
CA TRP A 163 -8.80 -8.55 10.63
C TRP A 163 -7.88 -9.23 11.65
N ASP A 164 -6.75 -9.79 11.22
CA ASP A 164 -5.73 -10.36 12.10
C ASP A 164 -4.89 -9.28 12.83
N GLY A 165 -5.05 -7.99 12.46
CA GLY A 165 -4.28 -6.90 13.04
C GLY A 165 -2.86 -6.75 12.52
N GLN A 166 -2.50 -7.47 11.44
CA GLN A 166 -1.15 -7.51 10.87
C GLN A 166 -0.93 -6.32 9.93
N LEU A 167 -0.65 -5.14 10.50
CA LEU A 167 -0.55 -3.88 9.75
C LEU A 167 0.52 -3.95 8.64
N GLU A 168 1.66 -4.56 8.92
CA GLU A 168 2.77 -4.72 7.97
C GLU A 168 2.40 -5.59 6.74
N LEU A 169 1.43 -6.49 6.88
CA LEU A 169 0.92 -7.32 5.79
C LEU A 169 -0.36 -6.76 5.17
N SER A 170 -1.12 -5.97 5.91
CA SER A 170 -2.30 -5.28 5.36
C SER A 170 -1.93 -4.04 4.54
N THR A 171 -0.74 -3.46 4.73
CA THR A 171 -0.31 -2.26 4.00
C THR A 171 0.48 -2.61 2.73
N LEU A 172 -0.17 -3.34 1.83
CA LEU A 172 0.38 -3.87 0.56
C LEU A 172 0.26 -2.90 -0.63
N GLN A 173 -0.21 -1.69 -0.40
CA GLN A 173 -0.58 -0.71 -1.42
C GLN A 173 0.56 -0.29 -2.36
N TRP A 174 1.81 -0.41 -1.93
CA TRP A 174 2.97 0.02 -2.73
C TRP A 174 3.38 -1.00 -3.79
N LEU A 175 3.03 -2.28 -3.60
CA LEU A 175 3.40 -3.37 -4.51
C LEU A 175 2.90 -3.17 -5.94
N PRO A 176 1.64 -2.85 -6.22
CA PRO A 176 1.18 -2.69 -7.59
C PRO A 176 1.80 -1.47 -8.29
N PHE A 177 2.11 -0.39 -7.54
CA PHE A 177 2.88 0.72 -8.10
C PHE A 177 4.31 0.31 -8.42
N TYR A 178 4.98 -0.42 -7.54
CA TYR A 178 6.30 -0.97 -7.80
C TYR A 178 6.31 -1.84 -9.06
N LEU A 179 5.39 -2.80 -9.16
CA LEU A 179 5.27 -3.68 -10.32
C LEU A 179 4.98 -2.90 -11.61
N LEU A 180 4.17 -1.86 -11.55
CA LEU A 180 3.91 -0.99 -12.70
C LEU A 180 5.21 -0.39 -13.24
N PHE A 181 6.04 0.22 -12.38
CA PHE A 181 7.27 0.85 -12.82
C PHE A 181 8.35 -0.17 -13.19
N LEU A 182 8.38 -1.33 -12.52
CA LEU A 182 9.22 -2.46 -12.92
C LEU A 182 8.90 -2.93 -14.34
N LEU A 183 7.62 -3.11 -14.68
CA LEU A 183 7.19 -3.48 -16.04
C LEU A 183 7.52 -2.39 -17.06
N ARG A 184 7.39 -1.12 -16.71
CA ARG A 184 7.80 0.00 -17.57
C ARG A 184 9.29 -0.02 -17.89
N CYS A 185 10.14 -0.46 -16.96
CA CYS A 185 11.56 -0.62 -17.21
C CYS A 185 11.86 -1.68 -18.28
N THR A 186 10.96 -2.65 -18.50
CA THR A 186 11.11 -3.67 -19.54
C THR A 186 10.62 -3.23 -20.93
N ALA A 187 9.87 -2.12 -21.01
CA ALA A 187 9.49 -1.52 -22.29
C ALA A 187 10.73 -1.08 -23.08
N GLY A 188 10.67 -1.15 -24.42
CA GLY A 188 11.83 -0.92 -25.30
C GLY A 188 12.50 0.44 -25.15
N ASP A 189 11.76 1.45 -24.73
CA ASP A 189 12.16 2.85 -24.46
C ASP A 189 12.35 3.13 -22.95
N GLY A 190 12.65 2.12 -22.14
CA GLY A 190 12.78 2.19 -20.68
C GLY A 190 13.48 3.47 -20.22
N ARG A 191 12.71 4.36 -19.57
CA ARG A 191 13.17 5.69 -19.16
C ARG A 191 13.84 5.58 -17.81
N TRP A 192 14.95 6.28 -17.60
CA TRP A 192 15.66 6.32 -16.32
C TRP A 192 14.71 6.71 -15.15
N ARG A 193 13.69 7.53 -15.44
CA ARG A 193 12.66 7.95 -14.46
C ARG A 193 11.81 6.78 -13.96
N ASP A 194 11.50 5.80 -14.84
CA ASP A 194 10.74 4.62 -14.44
C ASP A 194 11.60 3.71 -13.54
N ALA A 195 12.91 3.59 -13.86
CA ALA A 195 13.85 2.87 -13.00
C ALA A 195 14.04 3.56 -11.64
N ALA A 196 14.16 4.88 -11.61
CA ALA A 196 14.25 5.65 -10.38
C ALA A 196 12.96 5.50 -9.54
N ALA A 197 11.78 5.59 -10.17
CA ALA A 197 10.49 5.39 -9.50
C ALA A 197 10.37 3.97 -8.93
N ALA A 198 10.77 2.93 -9.69
CA ALA A 198 10.80 1.56 -9.20
C ALA A 198 11.74 1.41 -7.99
N GLY A 199 12.94 2.01 -8.04
CA GLY A 199 13.89 2.00 -6.91
C GLY A 199 13.35 2.67 -5.65
N VAL A 200 12.73 3.85 -5.80
CA VAL A 200 12.09 4.56 -4.67
C VAL A 200 10.94 3.74 -4.10
N LEU A 201 10.08 3.19 -4.96
CA LEU A 201 8.95 2.36 -4.51
C LEU A 201 9.44 1.07 -3.84
N LEU A 202 10.53 0.46 -4.31
CA LEU A 202 11.14 -0.70 -3.66
C LEU A 202 11.63 -0.36 -2.24
N ALA A 203 12.26 0.80 -2.07
CA ALA A 203 12.66 1.28 -0.75
C ALA A 203 11.44 1.51 0.15
N ILE A 204 10.37 2.14 -0.36
CA ILE A 204 9.11 2.34 0.36
C ILE A 204 8.50 0.99 0.78
N VAL A 205 8.48 0.00 -0.13
CA VAL A 205 8.03 -1.38 0.18
C VAL A 205 8.87 -1.99 1.30
N GLY A 206 10.20 -1.86 1.25
CA GLY A 206 11.10 -2.38 2.28
C GLY A 206 10.88 -1.76 3.66
N TYR A 207 10.70 -0.43 3.72
CA TYR A 207 10.38 0.28 4.96
C TYR A 207 8.93 0.09 5.43
N THR A 208 8.08 -0.51 4.61
CA THR A 208 6.72 -0.91 5.01
C THR A 208 6.71 -2.34 5.55
N SER A 209 7.34 -3.30 4.84
CA SER A 209 7.32 -4.71 5.21
C SER A 209 8.50 -5.47 4.60
N TRP A 210 9.26 -6.17 5.43
CA TRP A 210 10.34 -7.08 5.01
C TRP A 210 9.82 -8.22 4.14
N TYR A 211 8.62 -8.73 4.41
CA TYR A 211 7.98 -9.77 3.60
C TYR A 211 7.76 -9.29 2.17
N TYR A 212 7.23 -8.08 2.01
CA TYR A 212 6.97 -7.52 0.68
C TYR A 212 8.25 -7.14 -0.05
N LEU A 213 9.31 -6.72 0.66
CA LEU A 213 10.62 -6.52 0.06
C LEU A 213 11.15 -7.82 -0.54
N PHE A 214 11.05 -8.93 0.18
CA PHE A 214 11.44 -10.25 -0.32
C PHE A 214 10.66 -10.65 -1.58
N PHE A 215 9.33 -10.52 -1.55
CA PHE A 215 8.50 -10.83 -2.71
C PHE A 215 8.74 -9.89 -3.90
N ALA A 216 8.98 -8.60 -3.65
CA ALA A 216 9.34 -7.64 -4.68
C ALA A 216 10.69 -7.97 -5.32
N ALA A 217 11.69 -8.38 -4.52
CA ALA A 217 12.99 -8.83 -5.03
C ALA A 217 12.85 -10.10 -5.89
N LEU A 218 12.06 -11.07 -5.44
CA LEU A 218 11.78 -12.30 -6.21
C LEU A 218 11.06 -11.98 -7.53
N ALA A 219 10.06 -11.10 -7.52
CA ALA A 219 9.38 -10.64 -8.72
C ALA A 219 10.35 -9.94 -9.69
N SER A 220 11.28 -9.14 -9.17
CA SER A 220 12.30 -8.46 -9.98
C SER A 220 13.23 -9.45 -10.66
N LEU A 221 13.70 -10.46 -9.92
CA LEU A 221 14.54 -11.52 -10.47
C LEU A 221 13.81 -12.30 -11.55
N LEU A 222 12.54 -12.63 -11.34
CA LEU A 222 11.72 -13.33 -12.33
C LEU A 222 11.54 -12.48 -13.60
N VAL A 223 11.18 -11.20 -13.45
CA VAL A 223 11.05 -10.27 -14.59
C VAL A 223 12.38 -10.15 -15.33
N ALA A 224 13.50 -10.00 -14.63
CA ALA A 224 14.82 -9.92 -15.25
C ALA A 224 15.19 -11.23 -16.00
N ALA A 225 14.93 -12.39 -15.38
CA ALA A 225 15.23 -13.70 -15.97
C ALA A 225 14.43 -13.96 -17.26
N LEU A 226 13.20 -13.47 -17.34
CA LEU A 226 12.38 -13.59 -18.55
C LEU A 226 12.72 -12.54 -19.61
N TRP A 227 13.00 -11.31 -19.20
CA TRP A 227 13.22 -10.18 -20.09
C TRP A 227 14.60 -10.16 -20.73
N LEU A 228 15.67 -10.50 -19.99
CA LEU A 228 17.03 -10.47 -20.52
C LEU A 228 17.24 -11.41 -21.72
N PRO A 229 16.84 -12.69 -21.69
CA PRO A 229 16.94 -13.58 -22.84
C PRO A 229 16.09 -13.12 -24.03
N TYR A 230 14.85 -12.62 -23.76
CA TYR A 230 13.97 -12.10 -24.80
C TYR A 230 14.63 -10.93 -25.55
N ARG A 231 15.22 -9.97 -24.82
CA ARG A 231 15.92 -8.82 -25.43
C ARG A 231 17.19 -9.21 -26.17
N ALA A 232 17.93 -10.22 -25.69
CA ALA A 232 19.12 -10.75 -26.37
C ALA A 232 18.74 -11.42 -27.70
N GLY A 233 17.68 -12.23 -27.72
CA GLY A 233 17.16 -12.86 -28.92
C GLY A 233 16.61 -11.86 -29.94
N ALA A 234 15.92 -10.81 -29.51
CA ALA A 234 15.36 -9.77 -30.38
C ALA A 234 16.43 -8.90 -31.10
N ARG A 235 17.69 -8.93 -30.65
CA ARG A 235 18.82 -8.24 -31.32
C ARG A 235 19.50 -9.07 -32.40
N VAL A 236 19.12 -10.32 -32.54
CA VAL A 236 19.76 -11.27 -33.52
C VAL A 236 18.96 -11.33 -34.82
N TRP A 237 17.80 -10.70 -34.90
CA TRP A 237 16.94 -10.59 -36.10
C TRP A 237 16.72 -9.12 -36.47
#